data_b49c60ad8928c1e4cc3737995032d0a1
#
_entry.id   b49c60ad8928c1e4cc3737995032d0a1
#
_cell.length_a   1.000
_cell.length_b   1.000
_cell.length_c   1.000
_cell.angle_alpha   90.00
_cell.angle_beta   90.00
_cell.angle_gamma   90.00
#
_symmetry.space_group_name_H-M   'P 1'
#
loop_
_entity.id
_entity.type
_entity.pdbx_description
1 polymer ?
#
loop_
_entity_poly.entity_id
_entity_poly.type
_entity_poly.pdbx_seq_one_letter_code
_entity_poly.pdbx_strand_id
1 'polypeptide(L)'
;TMKKWCMYMSLNGDNWCSSIVCFVSDNIEGPWVYQGPVVFSGFQGTYAHNSYAAADDWKHTDFAIATGETALPTRYKNGKSWGTYWPNCIDPCVFYDDNDNLWMSYGSWSGGIFMIKLDKTNGLRDYTYTFPYEVNGKTTTPGAASANCTSDPYFGKKIAGGYYVSGEASYIQKIGKYYFLFMSYGGLTSDGGYQMRIFRSENPDGPFVDCYGTSAIFKSYKMNYSSTTADNRGVLLFGGYQWDAMSGAELAQGHNSAFVDKQNRSFVVYHTRFSNGGEGHQVRVHQLFLNDEGWLMAAPFEFDGETITDEAIASKASIADADIAGDYQFM
;
A
#
# COMPACT_ATOMS: atom_id res chain seq x y z
N THR A 1 13.86 -20.46 -3.07
CA THR A 1 14.17 -19.06 -2.71
C THR A 1 15.55 -18.69 -3.21
N MET A 2 15.68 -17.53 -3.80
CA MET A 2 16.89 -17.01 -4.46
C MET A 2 18.07 -16.76 -3.49
N LYS A 3 17.78 -16.54 -2.20
CA LYS A 3 18.77 -16.20 -1.14
C LYS A 3 19.59 -14.95 -1.46
N LYS A 4 18.93 -13.95 -2.05
CA LYS A 4 19.52 -12.64 -2.35
C LYS A 4 18.67 -11.54 -1.72
N TRP A 5 19.29 -10.40 -1.49
CA TRP A 5 18.57 -9.16 -1.25
C TRP A 5 17.89 -8.72 -2.54
N CYS A 6 16.63 -8.30 -2.45
CA CYS A 6 15.87 -7.77 -3.57
C CYS A 6 15.45 -6.34 -3.26
N MET A 7 15.68 -5.45 -4.21
CA MET A 7 15.24 -4.06 -4.14
C MET A 7 14.26 -3.81 -5.29
N TYR A 8 13.03 -3.45 -4.94
CA TYR A 8 12.00 -3.10 -5.91
C TYR A 8 11.89 -1.59 -5.99
N MET A 9 11.98 -1.06 -7.21
CA MET A 9 12.00 0.38 -7.46
C MET A 9 10.93 0.79 -8.44
N SER A 10 10.26 1.90 -8.13
CA SER A 10 9.36 2.58 -9.06
C SER A 10 10.16 3.45 -10.01
N LEU A 11 9.85 3.38 -11.30
CA LEU A 11 10.43 4.23 -12.33
C LEU A 11 9.33 5.03 -13.06
N ASN A 12 9.58 6.32 -13.33
CA ASN A 12 8.70 7.20 -14.10
C ASN A 12 7.28 7.32 -13.55
N GLY A 13 7.10 7.78 -12.32
CA GLY A 13 5.75 7.90 -11.70
C GLY A 13 4.75 8.83 -12.41
N ASP A 14 5.22 9.67 -13.35
CA ASP A 14 4.40 10.68 -14.04
C ASP A 14 3.51 10.10 -15.13
N ASN A 15 2.31 10.67 -15.27
CA ASN A 15 1.35 10.39 -16.35
C ASN A 15 1.03 8.90 -16.50
N TRP A 16 1.15 8.13 -15.42
CA TRP A 16 0.88 6.69 -15.37
C TRP A 16 1.74 5.84 -16.32
N CYS A 17 2.79 6.40 -16.90
CA CYS A 17 3.76 5.69 -17.72
C CYS A 17 4.93 5.22 -16.83
N SER A 18 4.62 4.29 -15.95
CA SER A 18 5.49 3.85 -14.86
C SER A 18 5.82 2.37 -14.98
N SER A 19 6.88 1.96 -14.31
CA SER A 19 7.22 0.55 -14.15
C SER A 19 7.81 0.28 -12.77
N ILE A 20 7.64 -0.94 -12.29
CA ILE A 20 8.36 -1.46 -11.14
C ILE A 20 9.41 -2.44 -11.65
N VAL A 21 10.63 -2.27 -11.17
CA VAL A 21 11.78 -3.09 -11.52
C VAL A 21 12.39 -3.72 -10.28
N CYS A 22 13.07 -4.86 -10.47
CA CYS A 22 13.79 -5.56 -9.42
C CYS A 22 15.30 -5.48 -9.65
N PHE A 23 16.04 -5.18 -8.59
CA PHE A 23 17.49 -5.34 -8.49
C PHE A 23 17.79 -6.37 -7.42
N VAL A 24 18.90 -7.08 -7.60
CA VAL A 24 19.35 -8.12 -6.65
C VAL A 24 20.79 -7.91 -6.23
N SER A 25 21.11 -8.34 -5.00
CA SER A 25 22.47 -8.35 -4.49
C SER A 25 22.68 -9.50 -3.51
N ASP A 26 23.92 -9.95 -3.36
CA ASP A 26 24.31 -10.88 -2.30
C ASP A 26 24.48 -10.16 -0.94
N ASN A 27 24.67 -8.83 -0.97
CA ASN A 27 24.83 -7.98 0.22
C ASN A 27 23.84 -6.83 0.19
N ILE A 28 23.35 -6.42 1.38
CA ILE A 28 22.41 -5.30 1.49
C ILE A 28 22.99 -3.96 1.00
N GLU A 29 24.30 -3.79 1.12
CA GLU A 29 25.02 -2.59 0.65
C GLU A 29 25.32 -2.64 -0.85
N GLY A 30 25.01 -3.74 -1.53
CA GLY A 30 25.31 -3.96 -2.93
C GLY A 30 26.64 -4.69 -3.16
N PRO A 31 27.16 -4.70 -4.41
CA PRO A 31 26.61 -3.99 -5.56
C PRO A 31 25.25 -4.57 -6.01
N TRP A 32 24.35 -3.68 -6.45
CA TRP A 32 23.03 -4.05 -6.94
C TRP A 32 23.07 -4.30 -8.46
N VAL A 33 22.51 -5.42 -8.88
CA VAL A 33 22.44 -5.82 -10.28
C VAL A 33 20.98 -5.80 -10.73
N TYR A 34 20.70 -5.17 -11.86
CA TYR A 34 19.39 -5.17 -12.47
C TYR A 34 18.96 -6.60 -12.81
N GLN A 35 17.84 -7.03 -12.28
CA GLN A 35 17.26 -8.37 -12.48
C GLN A 35 16.23 -8.38 -13.61
N GLY A 36 15.37 -7.36 -13.66
CA GLY A 36 14.33 -7.24 -14.68
C GLY A 36 13.16 -6.38 -14.27
N PRO A 37 12.25 -6.09 -15.22
CA PRO A 37 10.99 -5.44 -14.93
C PRO A 37 10.03 -6.43 -14.29
N VAL A 38 9.05 -5.86 -13.52
CA VAL A 38 8.01 -6.63 -12.82
C VAL A 38 6.62 -6.34 -13.37
N VAL A 39 6.30 -5.07 -13.59
CA VAL A 39 5.02 -4.63 -14.12
C VAL A 39 5.12 -3.24 -14.71
N PHE A 40 4.30 -2.96 -15.73
CA PHE A 40 4.23 -1.66 -16.41
C PHE A 40 2.81 -1.11 -16.39
N SER A 41 2.70 0.22 -16.45
CA SER A 41 1.44 0.94 -16.64
C SER A 41 1.54 1.93 -17.80
N GLY A 42 0.40 2.49 -18.23
CA GLY A 42 0.37 3.59 -19.17
C GLY A 42 0.50 3.20 -20.64
N PHE A 43 0.11 1.97 -21.02
CA PHE A 43 0.05 1.58 -22.44
C PHE A 43 -0.77 2.55 -23.27
N GLN A 44 -0.20 3.07 -24.36
CA GLN A 44 -0.80 4.09 -25.22
C GLN A 44 -1.18 5.38 -24.47
N GLY A 45 -0.43 5.71 -23.42
CA GLY A 45 -0.56 6.97 -22.71
C GLY A 45 -0.02 8.17 -23.51
N THR A 46 0.01 9.33 -22.84
CA THR A 46 0.60 10.55 -23.42
C THR A 46 2.12 10.43 -23.57
N TYR A 47 2.74 9.64 -22.70
CA TYR A 47 4.17 9.36 -22.68
C TYR A 47 4.40 7.88 -22.91
N ALA A 48 5.36 7.54 -23.75
CA ALA A 48 5.78 6.18 -23.99
C ALA A 48 6.95 5.79 -23.07
N HIS A 49 7.04 4.52 -22.74
CA HIS A 49 8.22 3.96 -22.09
C HIS A 49 9.39 4.01 -23.08
N ASN A 50 10.50 4.58 -22.66
CA ASN A 50 11.65 4.79 -23.51
C ASN A 50 11.35 5.70 -24.73
N SER A 51 11.93 5.37 -25.88
CA SER A 51 11.82 6.15 -27.12
C SER A 51 10.80 5.57 -28.11
N TYR A 52 9.99 4.62 -27.69
CA TYR A 52 9.02 3.94 -28.56
C TYR A 52 7.77 4.79 -28.76
N ALA A 53 7.12 4.64 -29.91
CA ALA A 53 5.83 5.26 -30.16
C ALA A 53 4.80 4.69 -29.18
N ALA A 54 3.92 5.55 -28.64
CA ALA A 54 2.92 5.13 -27.65
C ALA A 54 2.04 3.97 -28.12
N ALA A 55 1.75 3.87 -29.43
CA ALA A 55 0.98 2.77 -30.00
C ALA A 55 1.69 1.41 -29.91
N ASP A 56 3.01 1.40 -29.87
CA ASP A 56 3.86 0.20 -29.89
C ASP A 56 4.53 -0.07 -28.53
N ASP A 57 4.38 0.83 -27.59
CA ASP A 57 5.05 0.79 -26.30
C ASP A 57 4.84 -0.52 -25.54
N TRP A 58 3.64 -1.04 -25.52
CA TRP A 58 3.30 -2.31 -24.87
C TRP A 58 4.10 -3.51 -25.40
N LYS A 59 4.57 -3.46 -26.66
CA LYS A 59 5.37 -4.54 -27.28
C LYS A 59 6.76 -4.68 -26.67
N HIS A 60 7.20 -3.64 -25.96
CA HIS A 60 8.51 -3.57 -25.30
C HIS A 60 8.40 -3.80 -23.79
N THR A 61 7.25 -4.26 -23.32
CA THR A 61 6.96 -4.65 -21.94
C THR A 61 6.77 -6.17 -21.83
N ASP A 62 6.52 -6.67 -20.63
CA ASP A 62 6.22 -8.08 -20.39
C ASP A 62 4.75 -8.46 -20.72
N PHE A 63 3.95 -7.51 -21.22
CA PHE A 63 2.51 -7.68 -21.40
C PHE A 63 2.13 -8.95 -22.20
N ALA A 64 2.77 -9.15 -23.35
CA ALA A 64 2.49 -10.32 -24.19
C ALA A 64 2.87 -11.65 -23.52
N ILE A 65 3.93 -11.65 -22.72
CA ILE A 65 4.37 -12.83 -21.95
C ILE A 65 3.35 -13.13 -20.85
N ALA A 66 2.93 -12.12 -20.12
CA ALA A 66 2.02 -12.25 -18.98
C ALA A 66 0.58 -12.62 -19.37
N THR A 67 0.13 -12.19 -20.55
CA THR A 67 -1.27 -12.36 -20.99
C THR A 67 -1.47 -13.35 -22.12
N GLY A 68 -0.42 -13.67 -22.88
CA GLY A 68 -0.51 -14.44 -24.13
C GLY A 68 -1.13 -13.67 -25.31
N GLU A 69 -1.41 -12.38 -25.15
CA GLU A 69 -2.07 -11.55 -26.16
C GLU A 69 -1.08 -11.14 -27.27
N THR A 70 -1.53 -11.18 -28.51
CA THR A 70 -0.75 -10.77 -29.68
C THR A 70 -1.05 -9.33 -30.13
N ALA A 71 -2.07 -8.71 -29.54
CA ALA A 71 -2.46 -7.32 -29.76
C ALA A 71 -2.92 -6.70 -28.43
N LEU A 72 -2.69 -5.40 -28.25
CA LEU A 72 -3.16 -4.71 -27.04
C LEU A 72 -4.69 -4.64 -27.04
N PRO A 73 -5.38 -5.30 -26.08
CA PRO A 73 -6.83 -5.23 -25.97
C PRO A 73 -7.33 -3.80 -25.76
N THR A 74 -8.57 -3.53 -26.26
CA THR A 74 -9.17 -2.18 -26.20
C THR A 74 -9.25 -1.63 -24.77
N ARG A 75 -9.46 -2.50 -23.77
CA ARG A 75 -9.54 -2.08 -22.35
C ARG A 75 -8.29 -1.40 -21.82
N TYR A 76 -7.12 -1.64 -22.42
CA TYR A 76 -5.87 -0.97 -22.05
C TYR A 76 -5.54 0.26 -22.89
N LYS A 77 -6.34 0.56 -23.93
CA LYS A 77 -6.14 1.71 -24.81
C LYS A 77 -6.81 2.97 -24.26
N ASN A 78 -6.52 3.32 -23.01
CA ASN A 78 -7.28 4.36 -22.33
C ASN A 78 -6.61 5.75 -22.34
N GLY A 79 -5.40 5.87 -22.87
CA GLY A 79 -4.71 7.15 -23.02
C GLY A 79 -4.79 8.02 -21.75
N LYS A 80 -5.37 9.22 -21.88
CA LYS A 80 -5.54 10.16 -20.75
C LYS A 80 -6.51 9.69 -19.65
N SER A 81 -7.29 8.65 -19.89
CA SER A 81 -8.22 8.07 -18.92
C SER A 81 -7.64 6.87 -18.19
N TRP A 82 -6.34 6.59 -18.36
CA TRP A 82 -5.67 5.44 -17.75
C TRP A 82 -5.99 5.29 -16.27
N GLY A 83 -5.77 6.33 -15.50
CA GLY A 83 -5.95 6.31 -14.06
C GLY A 83 -7.40 6.20 -13.58
N THR A 84 -8.40 6.28 -14.48
CA THR A 84 -9.78 5.95 -14.12
C THR A 84 -9.96 4.44 -13.91
N TYR A 85 -9.18 3.63 -14.60
CA TYR A 85 -9.40 2.19 -14.69
C TYR A 85 -8.27 1.35 -14.14
N TRP A 86 -7.01 1.76 -14.39
CA TRP A 86 -5.83 0.94 -14.18
C TRP A 86 -4.88 1.54 -13.15
N PRO A 87 -4.04 0.72 -12.49
CA PRO A 87 -3.10 1.23 -11.50
C PRO A 87 -2.01 2.09 -12.15
N ASN A 88 -1.43 2.98 -11.36
CA ASN A 88 -0.10 3.50 -11.60
C ASN A 88 0.91 2.50 -11.00
N CYS A 89 1.89 2.03 -11.76
CA CYS A 89 2.85 1.02 -11.30
C CYS A 89 3.97 1.64 -10.47
N ILE A 90 3.64 2.04 -9.24
CA ILE A 90 4.57 2.59 -8.22
C ILE A 90 4.22 2.01 -6.84
N ASP A 91 5.00 2.35 -5.84
CA ASP A 91 4.83 2.00 -4.42
C ASP A 91 4.75 0.47 -4.17
N PRO A 92 5.76 -0.31 -4.58
CA PRO A 92 5.74 -1.75 -4.37
C PRO A 92 5.94 -2.14 -2.91
N CYS A 93 5.10 -3.04 -2.40
CA CYS A 93 5.34 -3.77 -1.15
C CYS A 93 5.40 -5.27 -1.45
N VAL A 94 6.49 -5.92 -1.07
CA VAL A 94 6.71 -7.35 -1.33
C VAL A 94 6.75 -8.11 -0.02
N PHE A 95 5.99 -9.20 0.07
CA PHE A 95 5.89 -10.00 1.28
C PHE A 95 5.64 -11.48 0.97
N TYR A 96 5.94 -12.34 1.94
CA TYR A 96 5.58 -13.75 1.91
C TYR A 96 4.28 -14.01 2.67
N ASP A 97 3.45 -14.91 2.12
CA ASP A 97 2.31 -15.44 2.86
C ASP A 97 2.71 -16.68 3.69
N ASP A 98 1.76 -17.23 4.45
CA ASP A 98 1.97 -18.42 5.29
C ASP A 98 2.31 -19.69 4.51
N ASN A 99 2.01 -19.72 3.22
CA ASN A 99 2.30 -20.82 2.33
C ASN A 99 3.59 -20.62 1.54
N ASP A 100 4.42 -19.65 1.95
CA ASP A 100 5.68 -19.31 1.28
C ASP A 100 5.49 -18.86 -0.18
N ASN A 101 4.32 -18.28 -0.53
CA ASN A 101 4.14 -17.58 -1.78
C ASN A 101 4.63 -16.14 -1.66
N LEU A 102 5.26 -15.65 -2.71
CA LEU A 102 5.76 -14.28 -2.78
C LEU A 102 4.74 -13.40 -3.52
N TRP A 103 4.33 -12.32 -2.89
CA TRP A 103 3.35 -11.38 -3.38
C TRP A 103 3.90 -9.97 -3.46
N MET A 104 3.37 -9.17 -4.39
CA MET A 104 3.62 -7.73 -4.47
C MET A 104 2.31 -6.96 -4.57
N SER A 105 2.03 -6.08 -3.61
CA SER A 105 1.03 -5.03 -3.77
C SER A 105 1.67 -3.78 -4.35
N TYR A 106 0.94 -3.03 -5.18
CA TYR A 106 1.44 -1.83 -5.83
C TYR A 106 0.28 -0.96 -6.33
N GLY A 107 0.57 0.31 -6.57
CA GLY A 107 -0.38 1.28 -7.08
C GLY A 107 -0.44 2.53 -6.22
N SER A 108 -0.97 3.59 -6.81
CA SER A 108 -1.15 4.89 -6.18
C SER A 108 -2.31 5.61 -6.83
N TRP A 109 -3.25 6.10 -6.03
CA TRP A 109 -4.47 6.78 -6.51
C TRP A 109 -5.14 6.02 -7.64
N SER A 110 -5.33 6.64 -8.78
CA SER A 110 -5.68 6.03 -10.07
C SER A 110 -6.77 4.96 -9.99
N GLY A 111 -6.58 3.85 -10.68
CA GLY A 111 -7.48 2.69 -10.68
C GLY A 111 -7.43 1.86 -9.40
N GLY A 112 -6.60 2.23 -8.44
CA GLY A 112 -6.46 1.58 -7.13
C GLY A 112 -5.16 0.81 -6.97
N ILE A 113 -5.12 0.04 -5.88
CA ILE A 113 -4.01 -0.82 -5.48
C ILE A 113 -4.30 -2.23 -5.96
N PHE A 114 -3.32 -2.82 -6.62
CA PHE A 114 -3.40 -4.16 -7.16
C PHE A 114 -2.33 -5.06 -6.54
N MET A 115 -2.51 -6.35 -6.70
CA MET A 115 -1.58 -7.37 -6.22
C MET A 115 -1.31 -8.40 -7.28
N ILE A 116 -0.03 -8.74 -7.47
CA ILE A 116 0.43 -9.83 -8.33
C ILE A 116 1.26 -10.82 -7.54
N LYS A 117 1.38 -12.03 -8.09
CA LYS A 117 2.26 -13.06 -7.56
C LYS A 117 3.63 -12.95 -8.19
N LEU A 118 4.68 -13.13 -7.38
CA LEU A 118 6.07 -13.15 -7.82
C LEU A 118 6.65 -14.57 -7.74
N ASP A 119 7.60 -14.85 -8.61
CA ASP A 119 8.42 -16.07 -8.57
C ASP A 119 9.57 -15.87 -7.57
N LYS A 120 9.51 -16.58 -6.46
CA LYS A 120 10.52 -16.52 -5.40
C LYS A 120 11.91 -17.04 -5.80
N THR A 121 12.06 -17.61 -6.99
CA THR A 121 13.34 -18.07 -7.51
C THR A 121 14.13 -16.97 -8.22
N ASN A 122 13.43 -15.92 -8.69
CA ASN A 122 14.05 -14.81 -9.41
C ASN A 122 13.56 -13.41 -8.98
N GLY A 123 12.49 -13.32 -8.16
CA GLY A 123 11.95 -12.07 -7.68
C GLY A 123 11.12 -11.28 -8.70
N LEU A 124 10.89 -11.82 -9.89
CA LEU A 124 10.08 -11.19 -10.93
C LEU A 124 8.64 -11.71 -10.90
N ARG A 125 7.79 -11.23 -11.81
CA ARG A 125 6.42 -11.73 -11.97
C ARG A 125 6.41 -13.26 -12.16
N ASP A 126 5.50 -13.95 -11.47
CA ASP A 126 5.21 -15.36 -11.73
C ASP A 126 4.29 -15.50 -12.96
N TYR A 127 4.87 -15.74 -14.12
CA TYR A 127 4.13 -15.93 -15.38
C TYR A 127 3.33 -17.24 -15.43
N THR A 128 3.50 -18.14 -14.47
CA THR A 128 2.71 -19.37 -14.36
C THR A 128 1.39 -19.17 -13.63
N TYR A 129 1.23 -18.01 -12.98
CA TYR A 129 0.05 -17.65 -12.21
C TYR A 129 -0.74 -16.52 -12.90
N THR A 130 -1.94 -16.82 -13.35
CA THR A 130 -2.81 -15.86 -14.05
C THR A 130 -4.07 -15.59 -13.24
N PHE A 131 -4.38 -14.30 -13.07
CA PHE A 131 -5.63 -13.87 -12.45
C PHE A 131 -6.78 -13.88 -13.48
N PRO A 132 -8.01 -14.26 -13.07
CA PRO A 132 -9.17 -14.12 -13.94
C PRO A 132 -9.50 -12.64 -14.17
N TYR A 133 -10.18 -12.34 -15.28
CA TYR A 133 -10.79 -11.02 -15.43
C TYR A 133 -12.12 -10.97 -14.69
N GLU A 134 -12.24 -10.02 -13.74
CA GLU A 134 -13.42 -9.85 -12.91
C GLU A 134 -13.90 -8.41 -12.86
N VAL A 135 -15.21 -8.25 -12.88
CA VAL A 135 -15.88 -6.98 -12.63
C VAL A 135 -16.86 -7.15 -11.48
N ASN A 136 -16.78 -6.30 -10.46
CA ASN A 136 -17.58 -6.41 -9.23
C ASN A 136 -17.43 -7.80 -8.54
N GLY A 137 -16.24 -8.40 -8.57
CA GLY A 137 -15.95 -9.70 -7.97
C GLY A 137 -16.57 -10.89 -8.72
N LYS A 138 -16.98 -10.70 -9.98
CA LYS A 138 -17.52 -11.77 -10.81
C LYS A 138 -16.67 -11.95 -12.06
N THR A 139 -16.21 -13.17 -12.29
CA THR A 139 -15.51 -13.55 -13.51
C THR A 139 -16.41 -13.27 -14.73
N THR A 140 -15.86 -12.57 -15.71
CA THR A 140 -16.58 -12.21 -16.94
C THR A 140 -15.63 -12.19 -18.13
N THR A 141 -16.21 -12.17 -19.33
CA THR A 141 -15.41 -11.99 -20.55
C THR A 141 -14.85 -10.57 -20.60
N PRO A 142 -13.54 -10.40 -20.84
CA PRO A 142 -12.94 -9.09 -20.96
C PRO A 142 -13.58 -8.27 -22.09
N GLY A 143 -14.01 -7.06 -21.75
CA GLY A 143 -14.61 -6.10 -22.68
C GLY A 143 -13.88 -4.77 -22.64
N ALA A 144 -14.63 -3.66 -22.59
CA ALA A 144 -14.09 -2.32 -22.37
C ALA A 144 -13.51 -2.19 -20.95
N ALA A 145 -12.68 -1.17 -20.74
CA ALA A 145 -12.19 -0.83 -19.40
C ALA A 145 -13.35 -0.53 -18.43
N SER A 146 -13.19 -0.95 -17.20
CA SER A 146 -14.20 -0.73 -16.16
C SER A 146 -13.53 -0.28 -14.87
N ALA A 147 -14.00 0.81 -14.27
CA ALA A 147 -13.58 1.23 -12.94
C ALA A 147 -13.95 0.20 -11.84
N ASN A 148 -14.93 -0.65 -12.13
CA ASN A 148 -15.34 -1.76 -11.28
C ASN A 148 -14.54 -3.05 -11.51
N CYS A 149 -13.48 -3.02 -12.32
CA CYS A 149 -12.56 -4.15 -12.47
C CYS A 149 -11.95 -4.49 -11.10
N THR A 150 -12.13 -5.74 -10.67
CA THR A 150 -11.61 -6.25 -9.40
C THR A 150 -10.49 -7.27 -9.58
N SER A 151 -10.30 -7.75 -10.80
CA SER A 151 -9.19 -8.63 -11.16
C SER A 151 -8.92 -8.55 -12.66
N ASP A 152 -7.66 -8.64 -13.05
CA ASP A 152 -7.21 -8.55 -14.43
C ASP A 152 -6.01 -9.46 -14.68
N PRO A 153 -5.92 -10.16 -15.82
CA PRO A 153 -4.79 -11.05 -16.12
C PRO A 153 -3.42 -10.38 -16.05
N TYR A 154 -3.34 -9.10 -16.40
CA TYR A 154 -2.07 -8.37 -16.38
C TYR A 154 -1.82 -7.67 -15.04
N PHE A 155 -2.80 -6.91 -14.54
CA PHE A 155 -2.61 -6.11 -13.32
C PHE A 155 -2.82 -6.91 -12.04
N GLY A 156 -3.40 -8.10 -12.11
CA GLY A 156 -3.68 -8.91 -10.94
C GLY A 156 -4.97 -8.54 -10.23
N LYS A 157 -5.05 -8.77 -8.92
CA LYS A 157 -6.24 -8.57 -8.10
C LYS A 157 -6.22 -7.18 -7.47
N LYS A 158 -7.30 -6.42 -7.62
CA LYS A 158 -7.48 -5.15 -6.91
C LYS A 158 -7.77 -5.44 -5.44
N ILE A 159 -7.01 -4.82 -4.55
CA ILE A 159 -7.13 -5.02 -3.11
C ILE A 159 -7.61 -3.77 -2.36
N ALA A 160 -7.41 -2.57 -2.91
CA ALA A 160 -7.86 -1.31 -2.32
C ALA A 160 -8.02 -0.19 -3.36
N GLY A 161 -8.54 0.95 -2.94
CA GLY A 161 -8.61 2.15 -3.77
C GLY A 161 -9.57 2.04 -4.95
N GLY A 162 -9.25 2.77 -5.99
CA GLY A 162 -10.05 2.90 -7.22
C GLY A 162 -10.74 4.25 -7.34
N TYR A 163 -11.23 4.57 -8.52
CA TYR A 163 -11.97 5.81 -8.81
C TYR A 163 -11.19 7.10 -8.49
N TYR A 164 -9.89 7.11 -8.62
CA TYR A 164 -9.03 8.25 -8.23
C TYR A 164 -9.13 8.65 -6.75
N VAL A 165 -9.65 7.80 -5.88
CA VAL A 165 -9.57 8.09 -4.45
C VAL A 165 -8.10 8.19 -4.06
N SER A 166 -7.75 9.23 -3.31
CA SER A 166 -6.41 9.34 -2.78
C SER A 166 -6.11 8.11 -1.93
N GLY A 167 -5.04 7.43 -2.22
CA GLY A 167 -4.66 6.20 -1.52
C GLY A 167 -3.44 5.63 -2.17
N GLU A 168 -2.33 5.62 -1.44
CA GLU A 168 -1.02 5.22 -1.93
C GLU A 168 -0.21 4.54 -0.83
N ALA A 169 1.04 4.19 -1.14
CA ALA A 169 1.95 3.60 -0.18
C ALA A 169 1.38 2.35 0.50
N SER A 170 0.75 1.48 -0.28
CA SER A 170 0.20 0.24 0.25
C SER A 170 1.31 -0.61 0.87
N TYR A 171 1.15 -0.98 2.13
CA TYR A 171 2.08 -1.87 2.81
C TYR A 171 1.31 -3.00 3.48
N ILE A 172 1.75 -4.24 3.28
CA ILE A 172 1.10 -5.41 3.87
C ILE A 172 2.07 -6.08 4.84
N GLN A 173 1.65 -6.19 6.09
CA GLN A 173 2.39 -6.89 7.14
C GLN A 173 1.47 -7.88 7.85
N LYS A 174 1.91 -9.12 7.96
CA LYS A 174 1.22 -10.09 8.82
C LYS A 174 1.58 -9.87 10.27
N ILE A 175 0.55 -9.68 11.12
CA ILE A 175 0.68 -9.54 12.57
C ILE A 175 -0.42 -10.40 13.21
N GLY A 176 -0.03 -11.33 14.06
CA GLY A 176 -0.94 -12.34 14.57
C GLY A 176 -1.53 -13.20 13.44
N LYS A 177 -2.85 -13.35 13.42
CA LYS A 177 -3.55 -14.13 12.38
C LYS A 177 -3.94 -13.31 11.14
N TYR A 178 -3.76 -11.99 11.16
CA TYR A 178 -4.23 -11.08 10.10
C TYR A 178 -3.09 -10.55 9.25
N TYR A 179 -3.38 -10.34 7.97
CA TYR A 179 -2.64 -9.46 7.08
C TYR A 179 -3.23 -8.06 7.22
N PHE A 180 -2.45 -7.10 7.68
CA PHE A 180 -2.83 -5.70 7.78
C PHE A 180 -2.35 -4.96 6.53
N LEU A 181 -3.29 -4.32 5.86
CA LEU A 181 -3.02 -3.41 4.77
C LEU A 181 -3.00 -1.99 5.33
N PHE A 182 -1.83 -1.38 5.31
CA PHE A 182 -1.64 0.05 5.61
C PHE A 182 -1.82 0.84 4.32
N MET A 183 -2.54 1.95 4.41
CA MET A 183 -2.79 2.87 3.30
C MET A 183 -2.59 4.30 3.77
N SER A 184 -1.96 5.12 2.94
CA SER A 184 -1.86 6.55 3.17
C SER A 184 -2.86 7.29 2.29
N TYR A 185 -3.69 8.15 2.91
CA TYR A 185 -4.72 8.93 2.25
C TYR A 185 -4.49 10.43 2.49
N GLY A 186 -5.03 11.26 1.60
CA GLY A 186 -4.88 12.70 1.66
C GLY A 186 -3.75 13.22 0.78
N GLY A 187 -3.43 14.50 0.92
CA GLY A 187 -2.32 15.14 0.23
C GLY A 187 -1.06 15.14 1.08
N LEU A 188 0.09 14.95 0.45
CA LEU A 188 1.39 14.75 1.11
C LEU A 188 1.94 16.01 1.80
N THR A 189 1.48 17.21 1.43
CA THR A 189 1.93 18.46 2.04
C THR A 189 1.50 18.57 3.50
N SER A 190 2.17 19.43 4.29
CA SER A 190 1.86 19.60 5.72
C SER A 190 0.41 19.96 6.01
N ASP A 191 -0.26 20.65 5.08
CA ASP A 191 -1.68 21.01 5.13
C ASP A 191 -2.60 20.09 4.32
N GLY A 192 -2.04 19.04 3.69
CA GLY A 192 -2.76 18.15 2.77
C GLY A 192 -3.62 17.08 3.43
N GLY A 193 -3.55 16.94 4.75
CA GLY A 193 -4.33 15.95 5.52
C GLY A 193 -3.87 14.52 5.31
N TYR A 194 -2.60 14.29 4.98
CA TYR A 194 -2.04 12.95 4.82
C TYR A 194 -2.17 12.17 6.13
N GLN A 195 -2.71 10.96 6.04
CA GLN A 195 -3.02 10.14 7.21
C GLN A 195 -2.90 8.66 6.86
N MET A 196 -2.54 7.87 7.85
CA MET A 196 -2.40 6.42 7.72
C MET A 196 -3.64 5.71 8.25
N ARG A 197 -4.23 4.85 7.41
CA ARG A 197 -5.37 4.01 7.78
C ARG A 197 -5.07 2.55 7.50
N ILE A 198 -5.68 1.67 8.29
CA ILE A 198 -5.48 0.22 8.19
C ILE A 198 -6.78 -0.51 7.89
N PHE A 199 -6.60 -1.59 7.15
CA PHE A 199 -7.60 -2.63 6.89
C PHE A 199 -6.97 -3.97 7.22
N ARG A 200 -7.75 -5.01 7.39
CA ARG A 200 -7.22 -6.35 7.63
C ARG A 200 -7.94 -7.44 6.85
N SER A 201 -7.27 -8.56 6.66
CA SER A 201 -7.79 -9.79 6.07
C SER A 201 -7.14 -11.00 6.72
N GLU A 202 -7.82 -12.15 6.73
CA GLU A 202 -7.20 -13.44 7.09
C GLU A 202 -6.46 -14.07 5.90
N ASN A 203 -6.65 -13.53 4.69
CA ASN A 203 -5.96 -13.97 3.48
C ASN A 203 -5.00 -12.90 2.96
N PRO A 204 -3.86 -13.31 2.37
CA PRO A 204 -2.84 -12.37 1.88
C PRO A 204 -3.36 -11.43 0.79
N ASP A 205 -4.32 -11.88 -0.01
CA ASP A 205 -4.90 -11.18 -1.16
C ASP A 205 -6.31 -10.60 -0.88
N GLY A 206 -6.69 -10.47 0.40
CA GLY A 206 -7.96 -9.91 0.83
C GLY A 206 -9.15 -10.91 0.84
N PRO A 207 -10.40 -10.46 0.99
CA PRO A 207 -10.78 -9.04 0.99
C PRO A 207 -10.28 -8.29 2.23
N PHE A 208 -9.72 -7.09 2.02
CA PHE A 208 -9.34 -6.20 3.11
C PHE A 208 -10.52 -5.34 3.53
N VAL A 209 -10.83 -5.35 4.83
CA VAL A 209 -11.97 -4.63 5.42
C VAL A 209 -11.54 -3.85 6.66
N ASP A 210 -12.29 -2.81 7.00
CA ASP A 210 -12.15 -2.07 8.25
C ASP A 210 -12.96 -2.72 9.40
N CYS A 211 -12.97 -2.09 10.56
CA CYS A 211 -13.65 -2.59 11.75
C CYS A 211 -15.17 -2.66 11.63
N TYR A 212 -15.77 -2.03 10.63
CA TYR A 212 -17.18 -2.11 10.29
C TYR A 212 -17.47 -3.12 9.16
N GLY A 213 -16.45 -3.81 8.66
CA GLY A 213 -16.56 -4.71 7.51
C GLY A 213 -16.61 -3.97 6.17
N THR A 214 -16.30 -2.67 6.14
CA THR A 214 -16.28 -1.90 4.89
C THR A 214 -15.03 -2.22 4.09
N SER A 215 -15.22 -2.55 2.81
CA SER A 215 -14.11 -2.91 1.92
C SER A 215 -13.15 -1.76 1.68
N ALA A 216 -11.87 -2.06 1.58
CA ALA A 216 -10.84 -1.12 1.14
C ALA A 216 -11.01 -0.67 -0.32
N ILE A 217 -11.79 -1.40 -1.15
CA ILE A 217 -12.09 -1.06 -2.54
C ILE A 217 -13.24 -0.06 -2.59
N PHE A 218 -13.05 1.05 -3.29
CA PHE A 218 -14.08 2.05 -3.52
C PHE A 218 -14.94 1.71 -4.75
N LYS A 219 -16.21 2.13 -4.71
CA LYS A 219 -17.19 1.97 -5.79
C LYS A 219 -17.62 3.28 -6.45
N SER A 220 -17.04 4.39 -5.98
CA SER A 220 -17.28 5.73 -6.51
C SER A 220 -16.14 6.64 -6.08
N TYR A 221 -15.96 7.75 -6.80
CA TYR A 221 -15.01 8.79 -6.41
C TYR A 221 -15.36 9.37 -5.04
N LYS A 222 -14.36 9.49 -4.21
CA LYS A 222 -14.41 10.21 -2.93
C LYS A 222 -13.26 11.20 -2.92
N MET A 223 -13.57 12.46 -2.75
CA MET A 223 -12.53 13.46 -2.59
C MET A 223 -11.70 13.14 -1.35
N ASN A 224 -10.43 13.48 -1.37
CA ASN A 224 -9.46 13.23 -0.31
C ASN A 224 -10.07 13.21 1.09
N TYR A 225 -9.51 12.44 2.00
CA TYR A 225 -9.94 12.34 3.39
C TYR A 225 -9.83 13.70 4.11
N SER A 226 -10.67 14.65 3.70
CA SER A 226 -10.88 15.91 4.41
C SER A 226 -12.03 15.75 5.41
N SER A 227 -12.03 16.56 6.43
CA SER A 227 -13.03 16.52 7.51
C SER A 227 -14.50 16.58 7.05
N THR A 228 -14.75 17.15 5.87
CA THR A 228 -16.10 17.37 5.34
C THR A 228 -16.56 16.34 4.30
N THR A 229 -15.64 15.62 3.69
CA THR A 229 -15.94 14.74 2.54
C THR A 229 -15.39 13.33 2.70
N ALA A 230 -14.68 13.08 3.79
CA ALA A 230 -14.09 11.77 4.06
C ALA A 230 -15.16 10.68 4.15
N ASP A 231 -14.91 9.57 3.50
CA ASP A 231 -15.71 8.36 3.63
C ASP A 231 -15.52 7.68 5.01
N ASN A 232 -14.54 8.13 5.76
CA ASN A 232 -14.11 7.58 7.07
C ASN A 232 -13.86 6.06 7.04
N ARG A 233 -13.48 5.55 5.88
CA ARG A 233 -13.21 4.14 5.64
C ARG A 233 -11.80 3.78 6.10
N GLY A 234 -11.65 2.60 6.68
CA GLY A 234 -10.40 2.16 7.31
C GLY A 234 -10.25 2.69 8.73
N VAL A 235 -9.59 1.96 9.58
CA VAL A 235 -9.27 2.37 10.95
C VAL A 235 -8.13 3.38 10.90
N LEU A 236 -8.33 4.58 11.42
CA LEU A 236 -7.28 5.60 11.53
C LEU A 236 -6.21 5.11 12.50
N LEU A 237 -4.98 4.96 12.03
CA LEU A 237 -3.83 4.59 12.87
C LEU A 237 -3.03 5.83 13.26
N PHE A 238 -2.75 6.69 12.28
CA PHE A 238 -2.08 7.98 12.47
C PHE A 238 -2.74 9.07 11.62
N GLY A 239 -2.96 10.20 12.24
CA GLY A 239 -3.36 11.46 11.62
C GLY A 239 -2.62 12.62 12.29
N GLY A 240 -2.85 13.86 11.87
CA GLY A 240 -2.21 15.01 12.51
C GLY A 240 -2.55 15.10 14.02
N TYR A 241 -1.54 15.27 14.86
CA TYR A 241 -1.72 15.38 16.31
C TYR A 241 -0.72 16.34 16.96
N GLN A 242 -1.07 16.82 18.15
CA GLN A 242 -0.18 17.61 19.00
C GLN A 242 -0.49 17.37 20.47
N TRP A 243 0.46 16.80 21.22
CA TRP A 243 0.39 16.77 22.66
C TRP A 243 0.78 18.14 23.26
N ASP A 244 0.28 18.48 24.45
CA ASP A 244 0.60 19.74 25.12
C ASP A 244 2.11 19.96 25.32
N ALA A 245 2.88 18.89 25.48
CA ALA A 245 4.34 18.93 25.62
C ALA A 245 5.09 19.17 24.31
N MET A 246 4.42 19.11 23.16
CA MET A 246 5.04 19.27 21.85
C MET A 246 5.11 20.74 21.44
N SER A 247 6.23 21.17 20.86
CA SER A 247 6.42 22.53 20.36
C SER A 247 5.64 22.84 19.07
N GLY A 248 5.10 21.84 18.40
CA GLY A 248 4.31 21.95 17.18
C GLY A 248 3.66 20.61 16.85
N ALA A 249 2.59 20.66 16.05
CA ALA A 249 1.90 19.45 15.59
C ALA A 249 2.77 18.61 14.68
N GLU A 250 2.68 17.29 14.81
CA GLU A 250 3.09 16.35 13.78
C GLU A 250 1.94 16.16 12.80
N LEU A 251 2.24 16.27 11.51
CA LEU A 251 1.30 16.31 10.40
C LEU A 251 1.72 15.37 9.29
N ALA A 252 0.79 15.05 8.39
CA ALA A 252 1.07 14.31 7.18
C ALA A 252 1.83 12.99 7.42
N GLN A 253 1.36 12.19 8.37
CA GLN A 253 1.93 10.88 8.69
C GLN A 253 1.52 9.84 7.65
N GLY A 254 2.49 9.13 7.10
CA GLY A 254 2.19 8.08 6.14
C GLY A 254 3.40 7.49 5.43
N HIS A 255 3.15 6.86 4.31
CA HIS A 255 4.11 6.16 3.46
C HIS A 255 5.02 5.24 4.28
N ASN A 256 4.39 4.35 5.02
CA ASN A 256 5.03 3.54 6.04
C ASN A 256 5.62 2.24 5.49
N SER A 257 6.54 1.70 6.27
CA SER A 257 6.81 0.27 6.36
C SER A 257 6.42 -0.26 7.73
N ALA A 258 6.28 -1.57 7.87
CA ALA A 258 6.06 -2.24 9.14
C ALA A 258 6.86 -3.53 9.19
N PHE A 259 7.21 -3.98 10.36
CA PHE A 259 7.91 -5.24 10.54
C PHE A 259 7.57 -5.90 11.89
N VAL A 260 7.79 -7.19 11.94
CA VAL A 260 7.76 -7.99 13.17
C VAL A 260 9.17 -8.45 13.45
N ASP A 261 9.68 -8.17 14.65
CA ASP A 261 11.02 -8.55 15.02
C ASP A 261 11.12 -10.02 15.46
N LYS A 262 12.32 -10.47 15.81
CA LYS A 262 12.59 -11.85 16.25
C LYS A 262 11.92 -12.23 17.58
N GLN A 263 11.48 -11.26 18.35
CA GLN A 263 10.73 -11.42 19.60
C GLN A 263 9.23 -11.32 19.39
N ASN A 264 8.76 -11.33 18.12
CA ASN A 264 7.36 -11.19 17.74
C ASN A 264 6.73 -9.84 18.13
N ARG A 265 7.53 -8.79 18.26
CA ARG A 265 7.06 -7.43 18.50
C ARG A 265 6.88 -6.71 17.16
N SER A 266 5.80 -5.97 17.04
CA SER A 266 5.43 -5.28 15.79
C SER A 266 5.76 -3.80 15.86
N PHE A 267 6.26 -3.26 14.76
CA PHE A 267 6.64 -1.85 14.64
C PHE A 267 6.15 -1.28 13.31
N VAL A 268 5.86 0.01 13.31
CA VAL A 268 5.62 0.81 12.11
C VAL A 268 6.68 1.91 12.02
N VAL A 269 7.18 2.12 10.81
CA VAL A 269 8.14 3.18 10.48
C VAL A 269 7.49 4.04 9.39
N TYR A 270 7.41 5.35 9.61
CA TYR A 270 6.74 6.27 8.70
C TYR A 270 7.41 7.63 8.70
N HIS A 271 7.06 8.47 7.74
CA HIS A 271 7.48 9.86 7.76
C HIS A 271 6.38 10.78 8.31
N THR A 272 6.80 11.89 8.89
CA THR A 272 5.93 12.96 9.36
C THR A 272 6.49 14.32 8.97
N ARG A 273 5.62 15.34 8.93
CA ARG A 273 5.95 16.75 8.78
C ARG A 273 5.56 17.48 10.06
N PHE A 274 5.84 18.77 10.13
CA PHE A 274 5.62 19.58 11.33
C PHE A 274 4.93 20.90 10.98
N SER A 275 4.01 21.36 11.83
CA SER A 275 3.30 22.63 11.63
C SER A 275 4.23 23.87 11.62
N ASN A 276 5.41 23.76 12.19
CA ASN A 276 6.42 24.83 12.27
C ASN A 276 7.71 24.51 11.49
N GLY A 277 7.76 23.39 10.77
CA GLY A 277 8.96 22.87 10.11
C GLY A 277 8.97 23.01 8.58
N GLY A 278 8.01 23.69 7.99
CA GLY A 278 7.82 23.72 6.53
C GLY A 278 7.52 22.34 5.99
N GLU A 279 8.08 22.01 4.81
CA GLU A 279 7.84 20.71 4.14
C GLU A 279 8.94 19.67 4.42
N GLY A 280 9.78 19.89 5.43
CA GLY A 280 10.78 18.90 5.87
C GLY A 280 10.14 17.66 6.44
N HIS A 281 10.74 16.49 6.15
CA HIS A 281 10.29 15.21 6.69
C HIS A 281 11.22 14.74 7.81
N GLN A 282 10.64 14.01 8.76
CA GLN A 282 11.38 13.18 9.70
C GLN A 282 10.80 11.78 9.75
N VAL A 283 11.62 10.81 10.12
CA VAL A 283 11.19 9.43 10.33
C VAL A 283 10.71 9.27 11.76
N ARG A 284 9.64 8.50 11.97
CA ARG A 284 9.12 8.06 13.26
C ARG A 284 8.99 6.55 13.30
N VAL A 285 9.15 6.01 14.49
CA VAL A 285 8.95 4.59 14.76
C VAL A 285 8.02 4.46 15.96
N HIS A 286 6.96 3.68 15.82
CA HIS A 286 6.09 3.33 16.94
C HIS A 286 5.96 1.83 17.08
N GLN A 287 5.90 1.32 18.30
CA GLN A 287 5.54 -0.05 18.58
C GLN A 287 4.03 -0.23 18.37
N LEU A 288 3.65 -1.38 17.79
CA LEU A 288 2.27 -1.72 17.51
C LEU A 288 1.81 -2.87 18.42
N PHE A 289 0.54 -2.83 18.78
CA PHE A 289 -0.12 -3.85 19.61
C PHE A 289 -1.43 -4.27 18.97
N LEU A 290 -1.87 -5.50 19.24
CA LEU A 290 -3.21 -5.95 18.92
C LEU A 290 -4.11 -5.72 20.14
N ASN A 291 -5.25 -5.07 19.95
CA ASN A 291 -6.30 -5.04 20.96
C ASN A 291 -7.07 -6.38 21.01
N ASP A 292 -8.00 -6.53 21.95
CA ASP A 292 -8.78 -7.76 22.14
C ASP A 292 -9.63 -8.14 20.92
N GLU A 293 -9.97 -7.17 20.06
CA GLU A 293 -10.70 -7.39 18.80
C GLU A 293 -9.78 -7.69 17.63
N GLY A 294 -8.46 -7.73 17.85
CA GLY A 294 -7.43 -7.99 16.84
C GLY A 294 -7.21 -6.82 15.87
N TRP A 295 -7.39 -5.58 16.32
CA TRP A 295 -7.00 -4.37 15.58
C TRP A 295 -5.68 -3.84 16.10
N LEU A 296 -4.87 -3.26 15.19
CA LEU A 296 -3.62 -2.62 15.56
C LEU A 296 -3.88 -1.29 16.26
N MET A 297 -3.12 -1.08 17.30
CA MET A 297 -2.99 0.17 18.02
C MET A 297 -1.50 0.55 18.07
N ALA A 298 -1.18 1.82 17.88
CA ALA A 298 0.17 2.31 18.04
C ALA A 298 0.41 2.78 19.47
N ALA A 299 1.63 2.57 19.98
CA ALA A 299 2.06 3.26 21.20
C ALA A 299 1.90 4.78 21.00
N PRO A 300 1.43 5.52 22.02
CA PRO A 300 1.15 6.96 21.86
C PRO A 300 2.41 7.81 21.68
N PHE A 301 3.58 7.28 22.10
CA PHE A 301 4.86 7.95 21.98
C PHE A 301 5.79 7.20 21.03
N GLU A 302 6.68 7.94 20.41
CA GLU A 302 7.72 7.37 19.54
C GLU A 302 8.58 6.37 20.32
N PHE A 303 9.00 5.32 19.62
CA PHE A 303 9.91 4.30 20.18
C PHE A 303 11.28 4.91 20.48
N ASP A 304 11.67 4.89 21.74
CA ASP A 304 12.91 5.46 22.28
C ASP A 304 14.03 4.44 22.50
N GLY A 305 13.80 3.17 22.10
CA GLY A 305 14.72 2.06 22.32
C GLY A 305 14.25 1.11 23.42
N GLU A 306 13.30 1.52 24.28
CA GLU A 306 12.72 0.66 25.30
C GLU A 306 11.40 0.07 24.80
N THR A 307 11.33 -1.25 24.78
CA THR A 307 10.12 -1.95 24.35
C THR A 307 9.13 -2.12 25.48
N ILE A 308 7.87 -1.86 25.18
CA ILE A 308 6.76 -2.25 26.06
C ILE A 308 6.62 -3.77 25.95
N THR A 309 6.73 -4.47 27.09
CA THR A 309 6.67 -5.93 27.14
C THR A 309 5.24 -6.45 27.21
N ASP A 310 5.04 -7.73 26.87
CA ASP A 310 3.73 -8.39 27.02
C ASP A 310 3.26 -8.39 28.48
N GLU A 311 4.18 -8.50 29.46
CA GLU A 311 3.85 -8.42 30.88
C GLU A 311 3.36 -7.01 31.25
N ALA A 312 3.95 -5.96 30.68
CA ALA A 312 3.52 -4.59 30.92
C ALA A 312 2.11 -4.33 30.32
N ILE A 313 1.83 -4.92 29.14
CA ILE A 313 0.52 -4.85 28.50
C ILE A 313 -0.52 -5.65 29.30
N ALA A 314 -0.15 -6.87 29.72
CA ALA A 314 -1.02 -7.77 30.49
C ALA A 314 -1.21 -7.28 31.93
N SER A 315 -0.33 -6.43 32.45
CA SER A 315 -0.47 -5.85 33.76
C SER A 315 -1.67 -4.90 33.74
N LYS A 316 -2.81 -5.45 34.09
CA LYS A 316 -3.96 -4.65 34.51
C LYS A 316 -3.54 -4.00 35.85
N ALA A 317 -2.87 -2.85 35.76
CA ALA A 317 -2.78 -1.98 36.91
C ALA A 317 -4.22 -1.80 37.41
N SER A 318 -4.47 -2.05 38.68
CA SER A 318 -5.76 -1.74 39.27
C SER A 318 -5.90 -0.22 39.30
N ILE A 319 -6.33 0.34 38.15
CA ILE A 319 -6.64 1.75 38.04
C ILE A 319 -8.00 1.90 38.70
N ALA A 320 -8.06 2.62 39.80
CA ALA A 320 -9.33 2.93 40.47
C ALA A 320 -10.15 3.87 39.56
N ASP A 321 -11.49 3.79 39.63
CA ASP A 321 -12.36 4.67 38.85
C ASP A 321 -12.06 6.17 39.10
N ALA A 322 -11.58 6.51 40.29
CA ALA A 322 -11.15 7.87 40.65
C ALA A 322 -9.90 8.32 39.87
N ASP A 323 -9.06 7.37 39.41
CA ASP A 323 -7.85 7.66 38.64
C ASP A 323 -8.17 7.83 37.14
N ILE A 324 -9.37 7.40 36.72
CA ILE A 324 -9.88 7.58 35.35
C ILE A 324 -10.66 8.88 35.21
N ALA A 325 -11.26 9.37 36.30
CA ALA A 325 -12.01 10.63 36.27
C ALA A 325 -11.03 11.81 36.19
N GLY A 326 -11.13 12.61 35.13
CA GLY A 326 -10.24 13.76 34.93
C GLY A 326 -10.48 14.48 33.61
N ASP A 327 -9.67 15.49 33.37
CA ASP A 327 -9.60 16.18 32.10
C ASP A 327 -8.69 15.41 31.14
N TYR A 328 -9.16 15.17 29.92
CA TYR A 328 -8.43 14.43 28.91
C TYR A 328 -8.14 15.30 27.71
N GLN A 329 -6.95 15.17 27.18
CA GLN A 329 -6.60 15.76 25.90
C GLN A 329 -7.15 14.88 24.78
N PHE A 330 -8.03 15.46 23.96
CA PHE A 330 -8.54 14.84 22.75
C PHE A 330 -7.80 15.41 21.53
N MET A 331 -7.36 14.52 20.61
CA MET A 331 -6.56 14.89 19.45
C MET A 331 -7.19 14.42 18.15
#